data_3a3b971b5f5a218a4f791c5f1b735943
#
_entry.id   3a3b971b5f5a218a4f791c5f1b735943
#
_cell.length_a   1.000
_cell.length_b   1.000
_cell.length_c   1.000
_cell.angle_alpha   90.00
_cell.angle_beta   90.00
_cell.angle_gamma   90.00
#
_symmetry.space_group_name_H-M   'P 1'
#
loop_
_entity.id
_entity.type
_entity.pdbx_description
1 polymer ?
#
loop_
_entity_poly.entity_id
_entity_poly.type
_entity_poly.pdbx_seq_one_letter_code
_entity_poly.pdbx_strand_id
1 'polypeptide(L)'
;EGMKLRTNQTEPVIAAWSALGANPVPYAYQEVYTGLQTGAIDGLLNESEWVEIMGFHEVAPYIGQSEHEITVRFFTMAGDTWNQLSAEDQEAFMQAAADASEYARELQLEIDMEAFERLQEEGAIPVEFDKERMQEIVREPVLEAASDLGLADLYTRIQEAQ
;
A
#
# COMPACT_ATOMS: atom_id res chain seq x y z
N GLU A 1 16.34 9.47 9.93
CA GLU A 1 16.11 8.64 11.12
C GLU A 1 15.08 9.31 12.02
N GLY A 2 14.09 8.52 12.53
CA GLY A 2 13.02 9.04 13.40
C GLY A 2 11.89 9.80 12.70
N MET A 3 11.81 9.76 11.36
CA MET A 3 10.72 10.36 10.59
C MET A 3 9.37 9.79 11.04
N LYS A 4 8.44 10.65 11.40
CA LYS A 4 7.05 10.27 11.73
C LYS A 4 6.32 9.92 10.45
N LEU A 5 6.29 8.62 10.15
CA LEU A 5 5.73 8.09 8.92
C LEU A 5 4.33 7.53 9.17
N ARG A 6 3.32 8.11 8.53
CA ARG A 6 1.97 7.55 8.57
C ARG A 6 1.95 6.24 7.77
N THR A 7 1.57 5.16 8.44
CA THR A 7 1.50 3.81 7.85
C THR A 7 0.15 3.15 8.12
N ASN A 8 -0.11 2.05 7.43
CA ASN A 8 -1.11 1.09 7.87
C ASN A 8 -0.68 0.50 9.21
N GLN A 9 -1.64 0.25 10.10
CA GLN A 9 -1.39 -0.22 11.47
C GLN A 9 -1.33 -1.76 11.54
N THR A 10 -0.65 -2.39 10.57
CA THR A 10 -0.37 -3.83 10.59
C THR A 10 1.03 -4.08 11.15
N GLU A 11 1.18 -5.12 11.94
CA GLU A 11 2.46 -5.45 12.60
C GLU A 11 3.62 -5.59 11.60
N PRO A 12 3.48 -6.29 10.44
CA PRO A 12 4.58 -6.39 9.49
C PRO A 12 5.01 -5.04 8.89
N VAL A 13 4.07 -4.14 8.61
CA VAL A 13 4.38 -2.80 8.08
C VAL A 13 5.09 -1.95 9.12
N ILE A 14 4.61 -1.98 10.38
CA ILE A 14 5.26 -1.29 11.50
C ILE A 14 6.69 -1.82 11.70
N ALA A 15 6.88 -3.15 11.71
CA ALA A 15 8.18 -3.78 11.85
C ALA A 15 9.16 -3.36 10.75
N ALA A 16 8.71 -3.41 9.48
CA ALA A 16 9.51 -3.03 8.33
C ALA A 16 10.01 -1.58 8.41
N TRP A 17 9.11 -0.63 8.58
CA TRP A 17 9.47 0.78 8.56
C TRP A 17 10.21 1.22 9.81
N SER A 18 9.97 0.59 10.97
CA SER A 18 10.77 0.79 12.18
C SER A 18 12.21 0.30 11.98
N ALA A 19 12.40 -0.85 11.35
CA ALA A 19 13.73 -1.38 11.03
C ALA A 19 14.51 -0.48 10.06
N LEU A 20 13.80 0.21 9.16
CA LEU A 20 14.39 1.22 8.27
C LEU A 20 14.67 2.56 8.97
N GLY A 21 14.37 2.67 10.26
CA GLY A 21 14.67 3.85 11.08
C GLY A 21 13.58 4.93 11.07
N ALA A 22 12.40 4.64 10.51
CA ALA A 22 11.24 5.50 10.65
C ALA A 22 10.56 5.32 12.01
N ASN A 23 9.65 6.22 12.34
CA ASN A 23 8.73 6.13 13.46
C ASN A 23 7.30 6.01 12.90
N PRO A 24 6.78 4.79 12.68
CA PRO A 24 5.43 4.56 12.19
C PRO A 24 4.40 5.10 13.17
N VAL A 25 3.51 5.95 12.72
CA VAL A 25 2.47 6.57 13.55
C VAL A 25 1.08 6.37 12.97
N PRO A 26 0.07 6.09 13.81
CA PRO A 26 -1.32 6.10 13.39
C PRO A 26 -1.76 7.54 13.11
N TYR A 27 -2.42 7.73 11.96
CA TYR A 27 -2.99 9.02 11.64
C TYR A 27 -4.24 8.84 10.76
N ALA A 28 -5.29 9.59 11.05
CA ALA A 28 -6.54 9.50 10.28
C ALA A 28 -6.31 9.95 8.83
N TYR A 29 -6.76 9.15 7.87
CA TYR A 29 -6.47 9.41 6.45
C TYR A 29 -6.95 10.79 5.99
N GLN A 30 -8.13 11.21 6.45
CA GLN A 30 -8.73 12.51 6.11
C GLN A 30 -7.95 13.72 6.67
N GLU A 31 -7.07 13.48 7.64
CA GLU A 31 -6.27 14.51 8.29
C GLU A 31 -4.82 14.56 7.78
N VAL A 32 -4.43 13.63 6.88
CA VAL A 32 -3.04 13.49 6.40
C VAL A 32 -2.51 14.77 5.77
N TYR A 33 -3.27 15.41 4.88
CA TYR A 33 -2.85 16.68 4.25
C TYR A 33 -2.49 17.74 5.29
N THR A 34 -3.38 17.97 6.25
CA THR A 34 -3.13 18.91 7.35
C THR A 34 -1.98 18.45 8.24
N GLY A 35 -1.87 17.16 8.49
CA GLY A 35 -0.78 16.58 9.28
C GLY A 35 0.59 16.82 8.66
N LEU A 36 0.72 16.65 7.35
CA LEU A 36 1.93 16.97 6.58
C LEU A 36 2.20 18.48 6.59
N GLN A 37 1.18 19.29 6.29
CA GLN A 37 1.31 20.74 6.24
C GLN A 37 1.79 21.36 7.57
N THR A 38 1.33 20.81 8.70
CA THR A 38 1.67 21.31 10.04
C THR A 38 2.90 20.63 10.66
N GLY A 39 3.45 19.59 10.02
CA GLY A 39 4.56 18.79 10.56
C GLY A 39 4.15 17.87 11.72
N ALA A 40 2.85 17.58 11.87
CA ALA A 40 2.38 16.56 12.81
C ALA A 40 2.86 15.17 12.38
N ILE A 41 2.92 14.91 11.08
CA ILE A 41 3.60 13.78 10.44
C ILE A 41 4.59 14.32 9.40
N ASP A 42 5.64 13.55 9.11
CA ASP A 42 6.72 13.94 8.18
C ASP A 42 6.59 13.28 6.81
N GLY A 43 5.76 12.24 6.71
CA GLY A 43 5.52 11.49 5.48
C GLY A 43 4.41 10.46 5.63
N LEU A 44 4.08 9.82 4.51
CA LEU A 44 3.09 8.75 4.44
C LEU A 44 3.48 7.69 3.42
N LEU A 45 2.81 6.52 3.51
CA LEU A 45 2.81 5.49 2.49
C LEU A 45 1.48 5.55 1.74
N ASN A 46 1.57 5.64 0.41
CA ASN A 46 0.39 5.58 -0.47
C ASN A 46 0.83 5.28 -1.90
N GLU A 47 -0.10 4.83 -2.73
CA GLU A 47 0.08 4.71 -4.16
C GLU A 47 0.17 6.10 -4.81
N SER A 48 0.90 6.21 -5.93
CA SER A 48 1.15 7.50 -6.63
C SER A 48 -0.15 8.17 -7.06
N GLU A 49 -1.12 7.40 -7.56
CA GLU A 49 -2.45 7.87 -7.92
C GLU A 49 -3.14 8.62 -6.74
N TRP A 50 -3.09 8.04 -5.54
CA TRP A 50 -3.71 8.64 -4.37
C TRP A 50 -2.93 9.84 -3.83
N VAL A 51 -1.61 9.87 -4.01
CA VAL A 51 -0.80 11.06 -3.70
C VAL A 51 -1.22 12.24 -4.57
N GLU A 52 -1.48 12.00 -5.87
CA GLU A 52 -1.98 12.99 -6.83
C GLU A 52 -3.40 13.44 -6.47
N ILE A 53 -4.36 12.50 -6.37
CA ILE A 53 -5.78 12.80 -6.10
C ILE A 53 -5.97 13.61 -4.80
N MET A 54 -5.20 13.28 -3.77
CA MET A 54 -5.31 13.93 -2.45
C MET A 54 -4.42 15.19 -2.32
N GLY A 55 -3.65 15.53 -3.35
CA GLY A 55 -2.77 16.68 -3.35
C GLY A 55 -1.63 16.61 -2.34
N PHE A 56 -1.23 15.42 -1.89
CA PHE A 56 -0.21 15.28 -0.84
C PHE A 56 1.16 15.81 -1.27
N HIS A 57 1.48 15.77 -2.56
CA HIS A 57 2.71 16.30 -3.14
C HIS A 57 2.87 17.82 -2.93
N GLU A 58 1.77 18.58 -2.78
CA GLU A 58 1.81 20.04 -2.52
C GLU A 58 2.45 20.37 -1.16
N VAL A 59 2.32 19.47 -0.18
CA VAL A 59 2.81 19.65 1.19
C VAL A 59 3.94 18.68 1.57
N ALA A 60 4.15 17.63 0.77
CA ALA A 60 5.25 16.66 0.89
C ALA A 60 5.80 16.34 -0.50
N PRO A 61 6.64 17.23 -1.08
CA PRO A 61 7.02 17.15 -2.48
C PRO A 61 8.01 16.03 -2.82
N TYR A 62 8.64 15.40 -1.84
CA TYR A 62 9.59 14.31 -2.08
C TYR A 62 8.85 13.00 -2.19
N ILE A 63 8.85 12.39 -3.37
CA ILE A 63 8.17 11.14 -3.65
C ILE A 63 9.11 10.06 -4.18
N GLY A 64 8.88 8.82 -3.83
CA GLY A 64 9.68 7.70 -4.32
C GLY A 64 8.92 6.39 -4.34
N GLN A 65 9.22 5.56 -5.33
CA GLN A 65 8.62 4.26 -5.54
C GLN A 65 9.39 3.20 -4.75
N SER A 66 8.99 2.95 -3.52
CA SER A 66 9.62 1.95 -2.64
C SER A 66 9.24 0.51 -2.97
N GLU A 67 8.11 0.29 -3.66
CA GLU A 67 7.60 -1.03 -4.06
C GLU A 67 7.55 -2.04 -2.90
N HIS A 68 7.19 -1.56 -1.71
CA HIS A 68 7.30 -2.31 -0.47
C HIS A 68 6.12 -3.23 -0.19
N GLU A 69 4.98 -3.03 -0.86
CA GLU A 69 3.79 -3.87 -0.69
C GLU A 69 2.98 -3.94 -1.99
N ILE A 70 2.19 -5.01 -2.09
CA ILE A 70 1.16 -5.15 -3.13
C ILE A 70 -0.19 -5.04 -2.43
N THR A 71 -0.97 -4.02 -2.80
CA THR A 71 -2.32 -3.85 -2.26
C THR A 71 -3.29 -4.85 -2.89
N VAL A 72 -3.86 -5.74 -2.08
CA VAL A 72 -4.88 -6.70 -2.49
C VAL A 72 -6.25 -6.19 -2.08
N ARG A 73 -7.18 -6.08 -3.03
CA ARG A 73 -8.57 -5.66 -2.79
C ARG A 73 -9.52 -6.83 -3.06
N PHE A 74 -10.53 -6.98 -2.23
CA PHE A 74 -11.49 -8.07 -2.32
C PHE A 74 -12.87 -7.55 -2.66
N PHE A 75 -13.57 -8.24 -3.58
CA PHE A 75 -15.02 -8.11 -3.67
C PHE A 75 -15.65 -8.90 -2.53
N THR A 76 -16.45 -8.25 -1.71
CA THR A 76 -17.11 -8.89 -0.58
C THR A 76 -18.61 -8.66 -0.62
N MET A 77 -19.37 -9.67 -0.21
CA MET A 77 -20.82 -9.61 -0.07
C MET A 77 -21.22 -10.23 1.26
N ALA A 78 -22.23 -9.68 1.92
CA ALA A 78 -22.78 -10.28 3.12
C ALA A 78 -23.37 -11.67 2.83
N GLY A 79 -23.08 -12.66 3.70
CA GLY A 79 -23.50 -14.04 3.48
C GLY A 79 -25.02 -14.19 3.30
N ASP A 80 -25.82 -13.45 4.07
CA ASP A 80 -27.29 -13.49 3.93
C ASP A 80 -27.76 -12.95 2.57
N THR A 81 -27.10 -11.93 2.05
CA THR A 81 -27.38 -11.39 0.70
C THR A 81 -27.02 -12.42 -0.36
N TRP A 82 -25.82 -13.02 -0.25
CA TRP A 82 -25.35 -14.05 -1.17
C TRP A 82 -26.29 -15.26 -1.22
N ASN A 83 -26.74 -15.73 -0.08
CA ASN A 83 -27.64 -16.88 0.04
C ASN A 83 -29.05 -16.64 -0.49
N GLN A 84 -29.46 -15.39 -0.70
CA GLN A 84 -30.74 -15.02 -1.30
C GLN A 84 -30.69 -14.97 -2.84
N LEU A 85 -29.51 -14.97 -3.43
CA LEU A 85 -29.33 -14.99 -4.86
C LEU A 85 -29.64 -16.38 -5.44
N SER A 86 -30.16 -16.41 -6.65
CA SER A 86 -30.25 -17.65 -7.43
C SER A 86 -28.84 -18.16 -7.79
N ALA A 87 -28.71 -19.44 -8.11
CA ALA A 87 -27.45 -20.00 -8.56
C ALA A 87 -26.93 -19.29 -9.83
N GLU A 88 -27.82 -18.89 -10.71
CA GLU A 88 -27.50 -18.14 -11.95
C GLU A 88 -26.94 -16.73 -11.62
N ASP A 89 -27.55 -16.03 -10.65
CA ASP A 89 -27.07 -14.73 -10.23
C ASP A 89 -25.71 -14.84 -9.49
N GLN A 90 -25.53 -15.87 -8.67
CA GLN A 90 -24.23 -16.13 -8.02
C GLN A 90 -23.11 -16.36 -9.04
N GLU A 91 -23.38 -17.17 -10.09
CA GLU A 91 -22.44 -17.40 -11.18
C GLU A 91 -22.14 -16.11 -11.95
N ALA A 92 -23.16 -15.30 -12.23
CA ALA A 92 -22.98 -14.01 -12.91
C ALA A 92 -22.14 -13.04 -12.07
N PHE A 93 -22.35 -12.96 -10.75
CA PHE A 93 -21.50 -12.17 -9.86
C PHE A 93 -20.04 -12.64 -9.84
N MET A 94 -19.81 -13.95 -9.76
CA MET A 94 -18.45 -14.50 -9.79
C MET A 94 -17.73 -14.21 -11.09
N GLN A 95 -18.43 -14.34 -12.24
CA GLN A 95 -17.85 -14.01 -13.53
C GLN A 95 -17.54 -12.52 -13.65
N ALA A 96 -18.48 -11.65 -13.27
CA ALA A 96 -18.27 -10.20 -13.29
C ALA A 96 -17.11 -9.76 -12.38
N ALA A 97 -16.97 -10.39 -11.20
CA ALA A 97 -15.84 -10.12 -10.30
C ALA A 97 -14.50 -10.58 -10.90
N ALA A 98 -14.46 -11.71 -11.60
CA ALA A 98 -13.27 -12.19 -12.30
C ALA A 98 -12.86 -11.23 -13.42
N ASP A 99 -13.80 -10.85 -14.30
CA ASP A 99 -13.56 -9.93 -15.41
C ASP A 99 -13.11 -8.55 -14.92
N ALA A 100 -13.76 -8.03 -13.87
CA ALA A 100 -13.38 -6.77 -13.24
C ALA A 100 -12.00 -6.82 -12.59
N SER A 101 -11.63 -7.97 -11.99
CA SER A 101 -10.30 -8.15 -11.39
C SER A 101 -9.18 -8.17 -12.42
N GLU A 102 -9.42 -8.80 -13.59
CA GLU A 102 -8.47 -8.82 -14.69
C GLU A 102 -8.28 -7.42 -15.26
N TYR A 103 -9.36 -6.74 -15.59
CA TYR A 103 -9.35 -5.38 -16.11
C TYR A 103 -8.68 -4.38 -15.13
N ALA A 104 -9.03 -4.44 -13.83
CA ALA A 104 -8.47 -3.56 -12.83
C ALA A 104 -6.96 -3.75 -12.65
N ARG A 105 -6.46 -4.99 -12.78
CA ARG A 105 -5.03 -5.30 -12.65
C ARG A 105 -4.21 -4.69 -13.79
N GLU A 106 -4.72 -4.77 -15.02
CA GLU A 106 -4.08 -4.16 -16.19
C GLU A 106 -4.07 -2.63 -16.07
N LEU A 107 -5.23 -2.05 -15.75
CA LEU A 107 -5.42 -0.61 -15.69
C LEU A 107 -4.65 0.03 -14.52
N GLN A 108 -4.57 -0.62 -13.35
CA GLN A 108 -3.94 -0.04 -12.15
C GLN A 108 -2.44 0.23 -12.33
N LEU A 109 -1.74 -0.67 -13.02
CA LEU A 109 -0.30 -0.47 -13.30
C LEU A 109 -0.06 0.74 -14.20
N GLU A 110 -0.89 0.91 -15.23
CA GLU A 110 -0.82 2.06 -16.13
C GLU A 110 -1.11 3.38 -15.38
N ILE A 111 -2.20 3.41 -14.61
CA ILE A 111 -2.61 4.58 -13.82
C ILE A 111 -1.52 5.00 -12.82
N ASP A 112 -0.92 4.06 -12.08
CA ASP A 112 0.08 4.39 -11.06
C ASP A 112 1.38 4.90 -11.69
N MET A 113 1.81 4.33 -12.81
CA MET A 113 2.98 4.82 -13.55
C MET A 113 2.75 6.24 -14.11
N GLU A 114 1.62 6.47 -14.76
CA GLU A 114 1.26 7.78 -15.27
C GLU A 114 1.09 8.83 -14.15
N ALA A 115 0.49 8.45 -13.02
CA ALA A 115 0.36 9.32 -11.86
C ALA A 115 1.73 9.76 -11.32
N PHE A 116 2.71 8.86 -11.27
CA PHE A 116 4.08 9.20 -10.85
C PHE A 116 4.76 10.18 -11.81
N GLU A 117 4.52 10.05 -13.12
CA GLU A 117 5.02 11.00 -14.12
C GLU A 117 4.34 12.38 -13.97
N ARG A 118 3.00 12.42 -13.85
CA ARG A 118 2.25 13.67 -13.65
C ARG A 118 2.66 14.40 -12.38
N LEU A 119 2.87 13.68 -11.28
CA LEU A 119 3.36 14.26 -10.03
C LEU A 119 4.70 15.01 -10.21
N GLN A 120 5.61 14.46 -11.04
CA GLN A 120 6.88 15.13 -11.35
C GLN A 120 6.66 16.37 -12.22
N GLU A 121 5.74 16.34 -13.17
CA GLU A 121 5.36 17.51 -13.97
C GLU A 121 4.75 18.61 -13.10
N GLU A 122 4.04 18.25 -12.02
CA GLU A 122 3.48 19.17 -11.03
C GLU A 122 4.49 19.63 -9.97
N GLY A 123 5.75 19.22 -10.10
CA GLY A 123 6.86 19.70 -9.28
C GLY A 123 7.25 18.81 -8.11
N ALA A 124 6.73 17.60 -8.04
CA ALA A 124 7.21 16.62 -7.07
C ALA A 124 8.65 16.18 -7.41
N ILE A 125 9.42 15.94 -6.38
CA ILE A 125 10.86 15.63 -6.47
C ILE A 125 11.04 14.12 -6.27
N PRO A 126 11.46 13.38 -7.31
CA PRO A 126 11.65 11.94 -7.19
C PRO A 126 12.83 11.62 -6.25
N VAL A 127 12.64 10.60 -5.42
CA VAL A 127 13.65 10.05 -4.52
C VAL A 127 13.93 8.61 -4.89
N GLU A 128 15.18 8.25 -5.04
CA GLU A 128 15.61 6.88 -5.30
C GLU A 128 15.75 6.12 -3.98
N PHE A 129 15.30 4.86 -3.99
CA PHE A 129 15.46 3.91 -2.89
C PHE A 129 16.45 2.81 -3.29
N ASP A 130 17.36 2.47 -2.39
CA ASP A 130 18.15 1.24 -2.47
C ASP A 130 17.24 0.06 -2.00
N LYS A 131 16.43 -0.45 -2.94
CA LYS A 131 15.43 -1.48 -2.67
C LYS A 131 16.06 -2.78 -2.17
N GLU A 132 17.22 -3.17 -2.71
CA GLU A 132 17.95 -4.36 -2.26
C GLU A 132 18.36 -4.22 -0.80
N ARG A 133 18.93 -3.08 -0.45
CA ARG A 133 19.32 -2.79 0.93
C ARG A 133 18.13 -2.71 1.88
N MET A 134 17.01 -2.13 1.43
CA MET A 134 15.77 -2.11 2.21
C MET A 134 15.26 -3.52 2.48
N GLN A 135 15.21 -4.39 1.46
CA GLN A 135 14.78 -5.78 1.60
C GLN A 135 15.65 -6.58 2.57
N GLU A 136 16.98 -6.38 2.53
CA GLU A 136 17.89 -7.02 3.49
C GLU A 136 17.57 -6.62 4.94
N ILE A 137 17.34 -5.33 5.18
CA ILE A 137 17.08 -4.79 6.52
C ILE A 137 15.75 -5.30 7.08
N VAL A 138 14.69 -5.35 6.26
CA VAL A 138 13.34 -5.65 6.73
C VAL A 138 13.03 -7.14 6.80
N ARG A 139 13.82 -7.99 6.16
CA ARG A 139 13.55 -9.45 6.02
C ARG A 139 13.30 -10.12 7.38
N GLU A 140 14.20 -9.96 8.34
CA GLU A 140 14.08 -10.63 9.64
C GLU A 140 12.97 -10.03 10.50
N PRO A 141 12.85 -8.71 10.67
CA PRO A 141 11.74 -8.09 11.41
C PRO A 141 10.34 -8.44 10.86
N VAL A 142 10.19 -8.49 9.54
CA VAL A 142 8.90 -8.86 8.91
C VAL A 142 8.60 -10.35 9.09
N LEU A 143 9.61 -11.22 9.00
CA LEU A 143 9.43 -12.66 9.26
C LEU A 143 9.03 -12.90 10.73
N GLU A 144 9.62 -12.20 11.69
CA GLU A 144 9.25 -12.28 13.10
C GLU A 144 7.79 -11.86 13.30
N ALA A 145 7.38 -10.69 12.78
CA ALA A 145 6.00 -10.22 12.84
C ALA A 145 5.01 -11.19 12.15
N ALA A 146 5.40 -11.76 11.01
CA ALA A 146 4.58 -12.77 10.33
C ALA A 146 4.47 -14.06 11.15
N SER A 147 5.53 -14.44 11.87
CA SER A 147 5.54 -15.63 12.73
C SER A 147 4.62 -15.46 13.93
N ASP A 148 4.61 -14.30 14.55
CA ASP A 148 3.72 -13.96 15.67
C ASP A 148 2.24 -14.03 15.26
N LEU A 149 1.95 -13.74 14.00
CA LEU A 149 0.63 -13.87 13.39
C LEU A 149 0.31 -15.30 12.89
N GLY A 150 1.25 -16.25 12.99
CA GLY A 150 1.11 -17.61 12.43
C GLY A 150 1.20 -17.68 10.90
N LEU A 151 1.82 -16.69 10.26
CA LEU A 151 1.89 -16.53 8.80
C LEU A 151 3.30 -16.75 8.22
N ALA A 152 4.23 -17.31 9.00
CA ALA A 152 5.63 -17.54 8.57
C ALA A 152 5.74 -18.34 7.28
N ASP A 153 4.96 -19.42 7.14
CA ASP A 153 4.96 -20.26 5.94
C ASP A 153 4.45 -19.47 4.71
N LEU A 154 3.43 -18.62 4.89
CA LEU A 154 2.93 -17.77 3.82
C LEU A 154 3.98 -16.75 3.39
N TYR A 155 4.64 -16.10 4.34
CA TYR A 155 5.74 -15.19 4.06
C TYR A 155 6.85 -15.85 3.25
N THR A 156 7.29 -17.04 3.67
CA THR A 156 8.34 -17.80 2.96
C THR A 156 7.93 -18.12 1.53
N ARG A 157 6.70 -18.58 1.32
CA ARG A 157 6.17 -18.87 -0.04
C ARG A 157 6.11 -17.62 -0.92
N ILE A 158 5.79 -16.45 -0.37
CA ILE A 158 5.79 -15.19 -1.12
C ILE A 158 7.22 -14.83 -1.54
N GLN A 159 8.19 -14.99 -0.65
CA GLN A 159 9.60 -14.71 -0.98
C GLN A 159 10.18 -15.66 -2.04
N GLU A 160 9.75 -16.92 -2.05
CA GLU A 160 10.18 -17.92 -3.04
C GLU A 160 9.52 -17.70 -4.43
N ALA A 161 8.44 -16.94 -4.51
CA ALA A 161 7.70 -16.65 -5.74
C ALA A 161 8.18 -15.40 -6.49
N GLN A 162 9.11 -14.64 -5.91
CA GLN A 162 9.75 -13.46 -6.50
C GLN A 162 10.96 -13.86 -7.33
#